data_1db96e119d06da21079e4f2c11a377c3
#
_entry.id   1db96e119d06da21079e4f2c11a377c3
#
_cell.length_a   1.000
_cell.length_b   1.000
_cell.length_c   1.000
_cell.angle_alpha   90.00
_cell.angle_beta   90.00
_cell.angle_gamma   90.00
#
_symmetry.space_group_name_H-M   'P 1'
#
loop_
_entity.id
_entity.type
_entity.pdbx_description
1 polymer ?
#
loop_
_entity_poly.entity_id
_entity_poly.type
_entity_poly.pdbx_seq_one_letter_code
_entity_poly.pdbx_strand_id
1 'polypeptide(L)'
;MVHGIGSHIPGYSTRLAENLALNLGLTLVDEKNKRITILGQDDGKRELGILSLNRYRDRALQQEMIFAELTWDPIVAEEKAQLSFDNSGEYSFRRTFLNNSLKLFVNDTIPDVMMYNGTSRFPIQRAVGQAMCWLMSHDWQTLPDSGENYCDDRGVGGLSRIHDDFVFITHSLGSRITVDVLQLIASAVAVRAENDPDWGSIMNTLQEKEFTLMMLSNQLPLLQIGQSAPEVSGRIKELCEPQAPFADQRMFKTIRMVAFSDPNDLFSYAVPQSFLDEHVDSRLCPALTNVILNVAGVNKLFGGEFANPLTAHTEYDADPTVIDLLSHGIDTSEDNATKAGGCAWVETVSTTR
;
A
#
# COMPACT_ATOMS: atom_id res chain seq x y z
N MET A 1 3.81 4.93 2.10
CA MET A 1 3.53 4.57 0.68
C MET A 1 4.32 3.33 0.28
N VAL A 2 3.64 2.33 -0.30
CA VAL A 2 4.25 1.11 -0.85
C VAL A 2 3.91 1.04 -2.34
N HIS A 3 4.95 1.01 -3.20
CA HIS A 3 4.75 0.97 -4.65
C HIS A 3 4.35 -0.42 -5.18
N GLY A 4 3.89 -0.45 -6.41
CA GLY A 4 3.50 -1.63 -7.15
C GLY A 4 4.58 -2.21 -8.04
N ILE A 5 4.14 -2.69 -9.20
CA ILE A 5 4.99 -3.22 -10.28
C ILE A 5 5.76 -2.10 -10.99
N GLY A 6 6.87 -2.46 -11.61
CA GLY A 6 7.76 -1.54 -12.33
C GLY A 6 8.96 -1.11 -11.49
N SER A 7 9.94 -0.51 -12.16
CA SER A 7 11.15 -0.04 -11.50
C SER A 7 10.94 1.31 -10.83
N HIS A 8 11.22 1.39 -9.56
CA HIS A 8 11.08 2.57 -8.73
C HIS A 8 12.40 2.95 -8.06
N ILE A 9 12.66 4.22 -7.99
CA ILE A 9 13.79 4.78 -7.25
C ILE A 9 13.28 5.63 -6.08
N PRO A 10 14.06 5.80 -5.01
CA PRO A 10 13.68 6.68 -3.91
C PRO A 10 13.28 8.08 -4.40
N GLY A 11 12.11 8.55 -3.99
CA GLY A 11 11.47 9.77 -4.47
C GLY A 11 10.35 9.55 -5.50
N TYR A 12 9.99 8.31 -5.80
CA TYR A 12 8.93 7.99 -6.76
C TYR A 12 7.56 8.57 -6.37
N SER A 13 7.30 8.76 -5.09
CA SER A 13 6.03 9.30 -4.58
C SER A 13 6.13 10.76 -4.10
N THR A 14 7.18 11.48 -4.50
CA THR A 14 7.36 12.90 -4.13
C THR A 14 6.18 13.75 -4.55
N ARG A 15 5.65 13.57 -5.77
CA ARG A 15 4.46 14.29 -6.27
C ARG A 15 3.24 14.08 -5.38
N LEU A 16 3.01 12.84 -4.95
CA LEU A 16 1.91 12.54 -4.02
C LEU A 16 2.10 13.24 -2.68
N ALA A 17 3.29 13.15 -2.10
CA ALA A 17 3.60 13.77 -0.81
C ALA A 17 3.41 15.30 -0.83
N GLU A 18 3.87 15.96 -1.90
CA GLU A 18 3.72 17.40 -2.10
C GLU A 18 2.25 17.80 -2.31
N ASN A 19 1.50 17.05 -3.11
CA ASN A 19 0.08 17.31 -3.33
C ASN A 19 -0.74 17.13 -2.04
N LEU A 20 -0.47 16.09 -1.26
CA LEU A 20 -1.11 15.90 0.04
C LEU A 20 -0.76 17.04 1.02
N ALA A 21 0.52 17.40 1.11
CA ALA A 21 0.96 18.48 1.96
C ALA A 21 0.28 19.81 1.58
N LEU A 22 0.22 20.12 0.27
CA LEU A 22 -0.45 21.32 -0.24
C LEU A 22 -1.94 21.31 0.12
N ASN A 23 -2.62 20.21 -0.07
CA ASN A 23 -4.06 20.08 0.20
C ASN A 23 -4.38 20.20 1.71
N LEU A 24 -3.49 19.71 2.56
CA LEU A 24 -3.58 19.81 4.03
C LEU A 24 -3.04 21.16 4.59
N GLY A 25 -2.55 22.07 3.75
CA GLY A 25 -1.95 23.32 4.18
C GLY A 25 -0.62 23.17 4.93
N LEU A 26 0.08 22.06 4.71
CA LEU A 26 1.36 21.75 5.33
C LEU A 26 2.53 22.21 4.46
N THR A 27 3.66 22.47 5.09
CA THR A 27 4.91 22.81 4.40
C THR A 27 6.01 21.83 4.81
N LEU A 28 6.90 21.51 3.87
CA LEU A 28 8.08 20.71 4.16
C LEU A 28 8.93 21.40 5.24
N VAL A 29 9.29 20.67 6.28
CA VAL A 29 10.19 21.15 7.32
C VAL A 29 11.60 21.13 6.75
N ASP A 30 12.35 22.23 6.96
CA ASP A 30 13.73 22.43 6.46
C ASP A 30 14.76 21.58 7.23
N GLU A 31 14.40 20.35 7.52
CA GLU A 31 15.23 19.32 8.10
C GLU A 31 15.66 18.34 6.98
N LYS A 32 16.82 17.73 7.15
CA LYS A 32 17.29 16.72 6.21
C LYS A 32 16.27 15.58 6.14
N ASN A 33 15.89 15.22 4.92
CA ASN A 33 15.13 14.00 4.69
C ASN A 33 15.89 12.80 5.26
N LYS A 34 15.17 11.89 5.91
CA LYS A 34 15.78 10.67 6.43
C LYS A 34 15.74 9.58 5.38
N ARG A 35 16.80 8.78 5.31
CA ARG A 35 16.88 7.67 4.38
C ARG A 35 17.54 6.47 5.05
N ILE A 36 16.76 5.43 5.29
CA ILE A 36 17.17 4.21 5.99
C ILE A 36 17.22 3.07 4.97
N THR A 37 18.39 2.51 4.74
CA THR A 37 18.54 1.25 3.99
C THR A 37 18.13 0.10 4.90
N ILE A 38 17.11 -0.65 4.49
CA ILE A 38 16.60 -1.80 5.22
C ILE A 38 17.40 -3.03 4.82
N LEU A 39 17.94 -3.75 5.82
CA LEU A 39 18.73 -4.95 5.60
C LEU A 39 17.97 -6.22 5.97
N GLY A 40 18.34 -7.33 5.34
CA GLY A 40 17.92 -8.67 5.72
C GLY A 40 18.55 -9.11 7.04
N GLN A 41 17.78 -9.86 7.84
CA GLN A 41 18.23 -10.32 9.16
C GLN A 41 19.21 -11.50 9.06
N ASP A 42 19.04 -12.37 8.06
CA ASP A 42 19.69 -13.68 8.02
C ASP A 42 21.13 -13.63 7.52
N ASP A 43 21.47 -12.66 6.68
CA ASP A 43 22.82 -12.46 6.15
C ASP A 43 23.41 -11.07 6.47
N GLY A 44 22.62 -10.20 7.10
CA GLY A 44 23.03 -8.88 7.59
C GLY A 44 23.54 -7.91 6.52
N LYS A 45 23.49 -8.30 5.25
CA LYS A 45 24.10 -7.56 4.14
C LYS A 45 23.17 -7.38 2.93
N ARG A 46 22.14 -8.22 2.79
CA ARG A 46 21.21 -8.08 1.67
C ARG A 46 20.35 -6.86 1.88
N GLU A 47 20.42 -5.92 0.97
CA GLU A 47 19.50 -4.79 0.92
C GLU A 47 18.10 -5.28 0.54
N LEU A 48 17.12 -4.97 1.39
CA LEU A 48 15.71 -5.27 1.17
C LEU A 48 14.94 -4.05 0.66
N GLY A 49 15.49 -2.86 0.78
CA GLY A 49 14.85 -1.65 0.32
C GLY A 49 15.36 -0.41 1.00
N ILE A 50 14.79 0.70 0.58
CA ILE A 50 15.10 2.02 1.12
C ILE A 50 13.82 2.66 1.63
N LEU A 51 13.79 3.02 2.91
CA LEU A 51 12.75 3.80 3.54
C LEU A 51 13.16 5.27 3.53
N SER A 52 12.46 6.08 2.73
CA SER A 52 12.66 7.53 2.65
C SER A 52 11.55 8.24 3.42
N LEU A 53 11.89 9.23 4.25
CA LEU A 53 10.93 9.95 5.08
C LEU A 53 11.07 11.46 4.86
N ASN A 54 9.93 12.10 4.69
CA ASN A 54 9.76 13.54 4.62
C ASN A 54 8.84 14.00 5.74
N ARG A 55 9.12 15.18 6.33
CA ARG A 55 8.34 15.75 7.41
C ARG A 55 7.69 17.05 6.97
N TYR A 56 6.40 17.15 7.14
CA TYR A 56 5.61 18.33 6.81
C TYR A 56 4.88 18.83 8.05
N ARG A 57 4.75 20.15 8.19
CA ARG A 57 4.04 20.78 9.30
C ARG A 57 3.24 21.99 8.84
N ASP A 58 2.18 22.31 9.56
CA ASP A 58 1.51 23.59 9.43
C ASP A 58 2.35 24.71 10.07
N ARG A 59 2.02 25.98 9.77
CA ARG A 59 2.74 27.15 10.31
C ARG A 59 2.57 27.28 11.83
N ALA A 60 1.48 26.81 12.40
CA ALA A 60 1.19 26.83 13.82
C ALA A 60 1.76 25.62 14.56
N LEU A 61 2.35 24.64 13.84
CA LEU A 61 2.91 23.40 14.38
C LEU A 61 1.88 22.53 15.12
N GLN A 62 0.61 22.67 14.79
CA GLN A 62 -0.47 21.89 15.39
C GLN A 62 -0.72 20.57 14.67
N GLN A 63 -0.39 20.52 13.36
CA GLN A 63 -0.51 19.33 12.55
C GLN A 63 0.86 18.95 11.95
N GLU A 64 1.14 17.67 11.93
CA GLU A 64 2.36 17.11 11.37
C GLU A 64 2.02 15.88 10.53
N MET A 65 2.63 15.79 9.37
CA MET A 65 2.62 14.60 8.54
C MET A 65 4.04 14.10 8.34
N ILE A 66 4.31 12.87 8.71
CA ILE A 66 5.51 12.14 8.30
C ILE A 66 5.11 11.27 7.11
N PHE A 67 5.55 11.65 5.92
CA PHE A 67 5.35 10.85 4.72
C PHE A 67 6.51 9.90 4.55
N ALA A 68 6.21 8.60 4.61
CA ALA A 68 7.18 7.54 4.46
C ALA A 68 6.96 6.78 3.16
N GLU A 69 8.02 6.61 2.39
CA GLU A 69 8.07 5.92 1.11
C GLU A 69 9.02 4.74 1.19
N LEU A 70 8.55 3.56 0.87
CA LEU A 70 9.38 2.36 0.78
C LEU A 70 9.64 1.99 -0.68
N THR A 71 10.92 1.90 -1.05
CA THR A 71 11.39 1.34 -2.32
C THR A 71 11.95 -0.05 -2.08
N TRP A 72 11.34 -1.09 -2.66
CA TRP A 72 11.74 -2.51 -2.50
C TRP A 72 12.38 -3.10 -3.77
N ASP A 73 12.57 -2.31 -4.80
CA ASP A 73 13.24 -2.70 -6.07
C ASP A 73 14.57 -3.45 -5.91
N PRO A 74 15.44 -3.13 -4.92
CA PRO A 74 16.71 -3.84 -4.76
C PRO A 74 16.57 -5.36 -4.65
N ILE A 75 15.42 -5.84 -4.16
CA ILE A 75 15.15 -7.28 -4.02
C ILE A 75 15.04 -7.98 -5.37
N VAL A 76 14.49 -7.29 -6.37
CA VAL A 76 14.11 -7.87 -7.67
C VAL A 76 15.03 -7.45 -8.82
N ALA A 77 15.85 -6.43 -8.62
CA ALA A 77 16.65 -5.79 -9.68
C ALA A 77 17.61 -6.77 -10.39
N GLU A 78 18.28 -7.64 -9.65
CA GLU A 78 19.23 -8.61 -10.20
C GLU A 78 18.55 -9.62 -11.14
N GLU A 79 17.38 -10.13 -10.73
CA GLU A 79 16.62 -11.10 -11.53
C GLU A 79 16.00 -10.44 -12.75
N LYS A 80 15.48 -9.20 -12.63
CA LYS A 80 14.98 -8.40 -13.77
C LYS A 80 16.08 -8.09 -14.78
N ALA A 81 17.33 -7.94 -14.34
CA ALA A 81 18.47 -7.70 -15.24
C ALA A 81 18.70 -8.84 -16.24
N GLN A 82 18.22 -10.04 -15.99
CA GLN A 82 18.28 -11.15 -16.94
C GLN A 82 17.51 -10.87 -18.24
N LEU A 83 16.54 -9.96 -18.19
CA LEU A 83 15.77 -9.53 -19.37
C LEU A 83 16.43 -8.36 -20.13
N SER A 84 17.58 -7.87 -19.67
CA SER A 84 18.26 -6.71 -20.24
C SER A 84 18.65 -6.90 -21.71
N PHE A 85 19.00 -8.14 -22.10
CA PHE A 85 19.33 -8.44 -23.50
C PHE A 85 18.13 -8.18 -24.43
N ASP A 86 16.92 -8.54 -24.02
CA ASP A 86 15.70 -8.27 -24.81
C ASP A 86 15.40 -6.76 -24.94
N ASN A 87 15.84 -5.98 -23.97
CA ASN A 87 15.71 -4.53 -23.96
C ASN A 87 16.86 -3.81 -24.70
N SER A 88 17.91 -4.54 -25.09
CA SER A 88 19.03 -3.98 -25.83
C SER A 88 18.64 -3.60 -27.26
N GLY A 89 19.34 -2.63 -27.82
CA GLY A 89 19.16 -2.24 -29.23
C GLY A 89 19.49 -3.36 -30.24
N GLU A 90 20.29 -4.35 -29.83
CA GLU A 90 20.70 -5.48 -30.68
C GLU A 90 19.53 -6.37 -31.08
N TYR A 91 18.54 -6.53 -30.20
CA TYR A 91 17.40 -7.39 -30.44
C TYR A 91 16.19 -6.66 -31.05
N SER A 92 16.19 -5.34 -31.07
CA SER A 92 15.00 -4.54 -31.39
C SER A 92 14.91 -4.10 -32.85
N PHE A 93 15.86 -4.43 -33.73
CA PHE A 93 15.97 -3.88 -35.07
C PHE A 93 14.76 -4.11 -36.00
N ARG A 94 13.90 -5.09 -35.71
CA ARG A 94 12.64 -5.36 -36.42
C ARG A 94 11.40 -5.05 -35.59
N ARG A 95 11.56 -4.52 -34.38
CA ARG A 95 10.46 -4.27 -33.49
C ARG A 95 9.76 -2.96 -33.85
N THR A 96 8.46 -3.00 -34.06
CA THR A 96 7.68 -1.78 -34.29
C THR A 96 7.63 -0.94 -33.02
N PHE A 97 7.41 0.37 -33.14
CA PHE A 97 7.39 1.30 -32.01
C PHE A 97 6.42 0.86 -30.88
N LEU A 98 5.19 0.55 -31.24
CA LEU A 98 4.17 0.12 -30.26
C LEU A 98 4.60 -1.17 -29.54
N ASN A 99 5.06 -2.18 -30.29
CA ASN A 99 5.49 -3.44 -29.72
C ASN A 99 6.73 -3.27 -28.83
N ASN A 100 7.60 -2.34 -29.17
CA ASN A 100 8.75 -2.03 -28.32
C ASN A 100 8.30 -1.45 -26.97
N SER A 101 7.39 -0.48 -26.96
CA SER A 101 6.86 0.13 -25.74
C SER A 101 6.13 -0.90 -24.86
N LEU A 102 5.29 -1.74 -25.47
CA LEU A 102 4.61 -2.81 -24.76
C LEU A 102 5.58 -3.85 -24.18
N LYS A 103 6.63 -4.19 -24.95
CA LYS A 103 7.64 -5.16 -24.50
C LYS A 103 8.46 -4.63 -23.33
N LEU A 104 8.85 -3.36 -23.35
CA LEU A 104 9.53 -2.72 -22.24
C LEU A 104 8.66 -2.72 -20.98
N PHE A 105 7.38 -2.35 -21.13
CA PHE A 105 6.43 -2.40 -20.04
C PHE A 105 6.29 -3.81 -19.45
N VAL A 106 6.09 -4.83 -20.28
CA VAL A 106 5.97 -6.24 -19.83
C VAL A 106 7.23 -6.70 -19.12
N ASN A 107 8.41 -6.40 -19.66
CA ASN A 107 9.69 -6.79 -19.06
C ASN A 107 9.97 -6.10 -17.72
N ASP A 108 9.41 -4.92 -17.49
CA ASP A 108 9.57 -4.18 -16.25
C ASP A 108 8.53 -4.58 -15.18
N THR A 109 7.33 -5.00 -15.58
CA THR A 109 6.20 -5.15 -14.66
C THR A 109 5.83 -6.60 -14.33
N ILE A 110 5.76 -7.47 -15.34
CA ILE A 110 5.33 -8.87 -15.13
C ILE A 110 6.27 -9.65 -14.21
N PRO A 111 7.60 -9.49 -14.31
CA PRO A 111 8.53 -10.17 -13.41
C PRO A 111 8.26 -9.90 -11.94
N ASP A 112 7.86 -8.68 -11.56
CA ASP A 112 7.59 -8.33 -10.17
C ASP A 112 6.46 -9.17 -9.57
N VAL A 113 5.39 -9.39 -10.34
CA VAL A 113 4.27 -10.25 -9.92
C VAL A 113 4.73 -11.71 -9.78
N MET A 114 5.52 -12.19 -10.75
CA MET A 114 6.04 -13.57 -10.72
C MET A 114 6.98 -13.78 -9.53
N MET A 115 7.85 -12.83 -9.26
CA MET A 115 8.82 -12.89 -8.17
C MET A 115 8.11 -12.75 -6.80
N TYR A 116 7.10 -11.90 -6.70
CA TYR A 116 6.28 -11.82 -5.49
C TYR A 116 5.50 -13.11 -5.23
N ASN A 117 5.04 -13.80 -6.26
CA ASN A 117 4.41 -15.13 -6.11
C ASN A 117 5.43 -16.27 -5.95
N GLY A 118 6.71 -15.98 -6.01
CA GLY A 118 7.82 -16.92 -5.89
C GLY A 118 8.74 -16.64 -4.69
N THR A 119 10.04 -16.70 -4.97
CA THR A 119 11.11 -16.67 -3.95
C THR A 119 11.29 -15.31 -3.29
N SER A 120 10.89 -14.21 -3.96
CA SER A 120 11.07 -12.85 -3.44
C SER A 120 9.93 -12.37 -2.54
N ARG A 121 8.89 -13.20 -2.34
CA ARG A 121 7.74 -12.84 -1.48
C ARG A 121 8.16 -12.46 -0.06
N PHE A 122 8.89 -13.35 0.61
CA PHE A 122 9.30 -13.11 2.01
C PHE A 122 10.25 -11.93 2.17
N PRO A 123 11.29 -11.75 1.35
CA PRO A 123 12.12 -10.55 1.38
C PRO A 123 11.31 -9.25 1.22
N ILE A 124 10.37 -9.19 0.27
CA ILE A 124 9.53 -8.01 0.04
C ILE A 124 8.61 -7.75 1.26
N GLN A 125 7.94 -8.78 1.76
CA GLN A 125 7.10 -8.67 2.96
C GLN A 125 7.91 -8.22 4.18
N ARG A 126 9.15 -8.71 4.32
CA ARG A 126 10.06 -8.28 5.39
C ARG A 126 10.45 -6.81 5.26
N ALA A 127 10.70 -6.32 4.04
CA ALA A 127 10.97 -4.90 3.81
C ALA A 127 9.84 -4.01 4.30
N VAL A 128 8.58 -4.35 3.96
CA VAL A 128 7.39 -3.63 4.42
C VAL A 128 7.22 -3.73 5.93
N GLY A 129 7.38 -4.93 6.52
CA GLY A 129 7.30 -5.14 7.96
C GLY A 129 8.36 -4.33 8.73
N GLN A 130 9.58 -4.25 8.22
CA GLN A 130 10.64 -3.41 8.77
C GLN A 130 10.33 -1.93 8.68
N ALA A 131 9.78 -1.46 7.55
CA ALA A 131 9.34 -0.08 7.41
C ALA A 131 8.25 0.27 8.44
N MET A 132 7.25 -0.61 8.63
CA MET A 132 6.22 -0.45 9.66
C MET A 132 6.82 -0.42 11.07
N CYS A 133 7.78 -1.31 11.36
CA CYS A 133 8.49 -1.33 12.65
C CYS A 133 9.15 0.02 12.93
N TRP A 134 9.93 0.57 11.98
CA TRP A 134 10.58 1.87 12.14
C TRP A 134 9.58 2.99 12.43
N LEU A 135 8.46 3.03 11.69
CA LEU A 135 7.44 4.08 11.83
C LEU A 135 6.64 3.98 13.13
N MET A 136 6.38 2.78 13.62
CA MET A 136 5.59 2.56 14.83
C MET A 136 6.42 2.62 16.12
N SER A 137 7.74 2.42 16.03
CA SER A 137 8.62 2.35 17.19
C SER A 137 9.43 3.61 17.45
N HIS A 138 9.55 4.52 16.48
CA HIS A 138 10.45 5.67 16.57
C HIS A 138 9.74 6.98 16.20
N ASP A 139 10.01 8.01 16.96
CA ASP A 139 9.65 9.38 16.59
C ASP A 139 10.68 9.97 15.61
N TRP A 140 10.39 11.17 15.08
CA TRP A 140 11.29 11.83 14.13
C TRP A 140 12.70 12.01 14.67
N GLN A 141 12.89 12.27 15.95
CA GLN A 141 14.17 12.51 16.57
C GLN A 141 15.00 11.24 16.74
N THR A 142 14.35 10.11 17.00
CA THR A 142 15.01 8.82 17.22
C THR A 142 15.18 7.99 15.96
N LEU A 143 14.46 8.33 14.87
CA LEU A 143 14.73 7.73 13.55
C LEU A 143 16.13 8.13 13.07
N PRO A 144 16.93 7.18 12.56
CA PRO A 144 18.24 7.50 11.99
C PRO A 144 18.10 8.40 10.74
N ASP A 145 19.05 9.34 10.58
CA ASP A 145 19.04 10.24 9.42
C ASP A 145 19.42 9.52 8.13
N SER A 146 20.31 8.54 8.23
CA SER A 146 20.77 7.71 7.11
C SER A 146 21.52 6.50 7.64
N GLY A 147 21.79 5.54 6.76
CA GLY A 147 22.60 4.36 7.02
C GLY A 147 21.85 3.06 6.87
N GLU A 148 22.57 1.98 7.08
CA GLU A 148 22.06 0.61 7.00
C GLU A 148 21.56 0.18 8.38
N ASN A 149 20.28 -0.17 8.49
CA ASN A 149 19.66 -0.45 9.77
C ASN A 149 18.62 -1.57 9.67
N TYR A 150 18.51 -2.27 10.79
CA TYR A 150 17.47 -3.25 11.05
C TYR A 150 16.65 -2.78 12.25
N CYS A 151 15.31 -2.76 12.13
CA CYS A 151 14.42 -2.47 13.24
C CYS A 151 14.26 -3.74 14.09
N ASP A 152 14.72 -3.69 15.34
CA ASP A 152 14.55 -4.78 16.30
C ASP A 152 13.25 -4.57 17.10
N ASP A 153 12.27 -5.43 16.89
CA ASP A 153 10.99 -5.43 17.60
C ASP A 153 11.08 -5.96 19.05
N ARG A 154 12.24 -6.47 19.45
CA ARG A 154 12.51 -7.00 20.80
C ARG A 154 12.81 -5.92 21.83
N GLY A 155 12.99 -4.69 21.41
CA GLY A 155 13.18 -3.56 22.31
C GLY A 155 11.86 -3.19 23.00
N VAL A 156 11.84 -3.21 24.33
CA VAL A 156 10.66 -3.01 25.20
C VAL A 156 10.06 -1.57 25.14
N GLY A 157 10.62 -0.68 24.36
CA GLY A 157 10.01 0.59 24.00
C GLY A 157 9.04 0.48 22.82
N GLY A 158 8.91 -0.65 22.34
CA GLY A 158 8.49 -1.34 21.14
C GLY A 158 7.56 -0.54 20.27
N LEU A 159 6.43 -0.16 20.50
CA LEU A 159 5.54 0.56 19.60
C LEU A 159 5.14 1.93 20.19
N SER A 160 6.14 2.75 20.51
CA SER A 160 5.94 4.05 21.19
C SER A 160 4.99 5.00 20.43
N ARG A 161 4.90 4.83 19.11
CA ARG A 161 4.05 5.64 18.21
C ARG A 161 2.73 4.95 17.87
N ILE A 162 2.40 3.81 18.49
CA ILE A 162 1.16 3.08 18.20
C ILE A 162 -0.11 3.92 18.38
N HIS A 163 -0.04 4.99 19.15
CA HIS A 163 -1.15 5.91 19.37
C HIS A 163 -1.34 6.94 18.28
N ASP A 164 -0.37 7.10 17.38
CA ASP A 164 -0.50 8.01 16.22
C ASP A 164 -1.51 7.47 15.20
N ASP A 165 -1.98 8.34 14.33
CA ASP A 165 -2.82 7.95 13.22
C ASP A 165 -1.95 7.51 12.03
N PHE A 166 -2.21 6.31 11.52
CA PHE A 166 -1.51 5.75 10.38
C PHE A 166 -2.45 5.57 9.19
N VAL A 167 -2.01 6.07 8.04
CA VAL A 167 -2.66 5.81 6.75
C VAL A 167 -1.68 5.07 5.86
N PHE A 168 -2.05 3.87 5.44
CA PHE A 168 -1.30 3.11 4.44
C PHE A 168 -1.76 3.52 3.05
N ILE A 169 -0.86 4.00 2.23
CA ILE A 169 -1.13 4.30 0.82
C ILE A 169 -0.36 3.30 -0.01
N THR A 170 -1.04 2.62 -0.91
CA THR A 170 -0.45 1.59 -1.77
C THR A 170 -0.81 1.83 -3.22
N HIS A 171 0.01 1.37 -4.12
CA HIS A 171 -0.27 1.40 -5.55
C HIS A 171 -0.12 -0.01 -6.13
N SER A 172 -1.10 -0.46 -6.93
CA SER A 172 -1.01 -1.68 -7.73
C SER A 172 -0.68 -2.92 -6.85
N LEU A 173 0.39 -3.68 -7.15
CA LEU A 173 0.89 -4.82 -6.38
C LEU A 173 1.16 -4.47 -4.90
N GLY A 174 1.50 -3.22 -4.58
CA GLY A 174 1.71 -2.76 -3.20
C GLY A 174 0.51 -3.00 -2.29
N SER A 175 -0.72 -3.01 -2.85
CA SER A 175 -1.94 -3.34 -2.11
C SER A 175 -1.91 -4.77 -1.59
N ARG A 176 -1.56 -5.72 -2.45
CA ARG A 176 -1.41 -7.13 -2.07
C ARG A 176 -0.30 -7.34 -1.05
N ILE A 177 0.86 -6.74 -1.29
CA ILE A 177 2.00 -6.83 -0.38
C ILE A 177 1.61 -6.36 1.02
N THR A 178 0.95 -5.20 1.11
CA THR A 178 0.56 -4.61 2.40
C THR A 178 -0.48 -5.45 3.13
N VAL A 179 -1.50 -5.95 2.44
CA VAL A 179 -2.51 -6.85 3.04
C VAL A 179 -1.85 -8.13 3.56
N ASP A 180 -0.97 -8.75 2.79
CA ASP A 180 -0.25 -9.95 3.21
C ASP A 180 0.61 -9.70 4.46
N VAL A 181 1.29 -8.55 4.54
CA VAL A 181 2.11 -8.18 5.71
C VAL A 181 1.24 -7.94 6.95
N LEU A 182 0.10 -7.25 6.80
CA LEU A 182 -0.83 -7.06 7.91
C LEU A 182 -1.39 -8.39 8.44
N GLN A 183 -1.68 -9.34 7.55
CA GLN A 183 -2.10 -10.69 7.92
C GLN A 183 -1.01 -11.47 8.67
N LEU A 184 0.24 -11.34 8.21
CA LEU A 184 1.40 -11.95 8.91
C LEU A 184 1.61 -11.33 10.30
N ILE A 185 1.49 -10.01 10.42
CA ILE A 185 1.59 -9.31 11.71
C ILE A 185 0.47 -9.77 12.64
N ALA A 186 -0.78 -9.87 12.16
CA ALA A 186 -1.90 -10.35 12.97
C ALA A 186 -1.65 -11.77 13.53
N SER A 187 -1.13 -12.67 12.69
CA SER A 187 -0.77 -14.02 13.14
C SER A 187 0.38 -14.01 14.14
N ALA A 188 1.42 -13.22 13.89
CA ALA A 188 2.60 -13.17 14.75
C ALA A 188 2.29 -12.55 16.13
N VAL A 189 1.50 -11.46 16.15
CA VAL A 189 1.10 -10.80 17.41
C VAL A 189 0.19 -11.71 18.23
N ALA A 190 -0.78 -12.38 17.61
CA ALA A 190 -1.67 -13.32 18.31
C ALA A 190 -0.87 -14.41 19.05
N VAL A 191 0.08 -15.06 18.35
CA VAL A 191 0.93 -16.10 18.94
C VAL A 191 1.83 -15.57 20.05
N ARG A 192 2.39 -14.36 19.90
CA ARG A 192 3.25 -13.75 20.91
C ARG A 192 2.45 -13.32 22.14
N ALA A 193 1.27 -12.75 21.97
CA ALA A 193 0.43 -12.28 23.05
C ALA A 193 -0.02 -13.41 24.00
N GLU A 194 -0.15 -14.64 23.51
CA GLU A 194 -0.43 -15.81 24.35
C GLU A 194 0.70 -16.16 25.32
N ASN A 195 1.93 -15.81 25.01
CA ASN A 195 3.13 -16.26 25.71
C ASN A 195 3.90 -15.12 26.40
N ASP A 196 3.58 -13.86 26.12
CA ASP A 196 4.30 -12.69 26.59
C ASP A 196 3.34 -11.55 26.96
N PRO A 197 3.27 -11.14 28.25
CA PRO A 197 2.38 -10.09 28.72
C PRO A 197 2.60 -8.72 28.05
N ASP A 198 3.82 -8.40 27.64
CA ASP A 198 4.14 -7.14 26.95
C ASP A 198 3.47 -7.13 25.57
N TRP A 199 3.51 -8.24 24.85
CA TRP A 199 2.77 -8.42 23.59
C TRP A 199 1.27 -8.46 23.79
N GLY A 200 0.77 -8.97 24.92
CA GLY A 200 -0.63 -8.87 25.29
C GLY A 200 -1.08 -7.41 25.43
N SER A 201 -0.27 -6.57 26.06
CA SER A 201 -0.55 -5.12 26.17
C SER A 201 -0.57 -4.41 24.83
N ILE A 202 0.37 -4.75 23.94
CA ILE A 202 0.41 -4.23 22.56
C ILE A 202 -0.84 -4.65 21.81
N MET A 203 -1.24 -5.91 21.88
CA MET A 203 -2.45 -6.41 21.24
C MET A 203 -3.70 -5.66 21.72
N ASN A 204 -3.86 -5.46 23.02
CA ASN A 204 -4.97 -4.69 23.57
C ASN A 204 -5.02 -3.26 23.01
N THR A 205 -3.86 -2.62 22.83
CA THR A 205 -3.80 -1.28 22.24
C THR A 205 -4.20 -1.30 20.76
N LEU A 206 -3.72 -2.29 20.00
CA LEU A 206 -4.05 -2.45 18.59
C LEU A 206 -5.54 -2.73 18.38
N GLN A 207 -6.18 -3.48 19.26
CA GLN A 207 -7.61 -3.80 19.21
C GLN A 207 -8.54 -2.58 19.29
N GLU A 208 -8.04 -1.46 19.81
CA GLU A 208 -8.77 -0.19 19.84
C GLU A 208 -8.43 0.74 18.67
N LYS A 209 -7.45 0.35 17.83
CA LYS A 209 -6.99 1.16 16.69
C LYS A 209 -7.82 0.94 15.44
N GLU A 210 -8.06 2.04 14.75
CA GLU A 210 -8.56 2.06 13.38
C GLU A 210 -7.40 2.42 12.44
N PHE A 211 -7.25 1.66 11.37
CA PHE A 211 -6.30 1.96 10.30
C PHE A 211 -7.03 2.21 8.99
N THR A 212 -6.42 3.02 8.15
CA THR A 212 -6.92 3.24 6.79
C THR A 212 -5.90 2.73 5.78
N LEU A 213 -6.35 1.92 4.83
CA LEU A 213 -5.57 1.41 3.72
C LEU A 213 -6.17 1.93 2.41
N MET A 214 -5.50 2.91 1.80
CA MET A 214 -5.83 3.51 0.52
C MET A 214 -5.10 2.75 -0.60
N MET A 215 -5.85 2.08 -1.47
CA MET A 215 -5.33 1.18 -2.49
C MET A 215 -5.54 1.79 -3.89
N LEU A 216 -4.56 2.55 -4.36
CA LEU A 216 -4.58 3.17 -5.68
C LEU A 216 -4.33 2.11 -6.77
N SER A 217 -5.10 2.13 -7.86
CA SER A 217 -5.04 1.10 -8.90
C SER A 217 -5.11 -0.31 -8.29
N ASN A 218 -6.15 -0.57 -7.50
CA ASN A 218 -6.25 -1.79 -6.69
C ASN A 218 -6.25 -3.06 -7.54
N GLN A 219 -5.38 -4.01 -7.19
CA GLN A 219 -5.22 -5.29 -7.90
C GLN A 219 -5.58 -6.52 -7.05
N LEU A 220 -6.12 -6.35 -5.84
CA LEU A 220 -6.34 -7.47 -4.92
C LEU A 220 -7.09 -8.65 -5.55
N PRO A 221 -8.22 -8.47 -6.28
CA PRO A 221 -8.93 -9.60 -6.87
C PRO A 221 -8.10 -10.36 -7.91
N LEU A 222 -7.33 -9.65 -8.73
CA LEU A 222 -6.45 -10.27 -9.73
C LEU A 222 -5.33 -11.07 -9.07
N LEU A 223 -4.67 -10.49 -8.07
CA LEU A 223 -3.51 -11.08 -7.40
C LEU A 223 -3.88 -12.19 -6.40
N GLN A 224 -5.17 -12.36 -6.09
CA GLN A 224 -5.67 -13.47 -5.28
C GLN A 224 -5.79 -14.78 -6.09
N ILE A 225 -5.87 -14.68 -7.42
CA ILE A 225 -6.03 -15.88 -8.27
C ILE A 225 -4.84 -16.82 -8.05
N GLY A 226 -5.12 -18.05 -7.66
CA GLY A 226 -4.11 -19.08 -7.36
C GLY A 226 -3.47 -18.96 -5.96
N GLN A 227 -3.91 -18.02 -5.13
CA GLN A 227 -3.46 -17.92 -3.73
C GLN A 227 -4.44 -18.63 -2.78
N SER A 228 -3.90 -19.18 -1.71
CA SER A 228 -4.73 -19.75 -0.64
C SER A 228 -5.40 -18.65 0.18
N ALA A 229 -6.56 -18.93 0.73
CA ALA A 229 -7.18 -18.08 1.72
C ALA A 229 -6.35 -18.04 3.02
N PRO A 230 -6.43 -16.95 3.80
CA PRO A 230 -5.84 -16.91 5.14
C PRO A 230 -6.44 -17.97 6.05
N GLU A 231 -5.67 -18.42 7.06
CA GLU A 231 -6.12 -19.41 8.02
C GLU A 231 -7.38 -18.97 8.77
N VAL A 232 -7.47 -17.68 9.13
CA VAL A 232 -8.61 -17.10 9.80
C VAL A 232 -9.41 -16.25 8.82
N SER A 233 -10.23 -16.89 7.98
CA SER A 233 -11.15 -16.23 7.04
C SER A 233 -12.60 -16.63 7.32
N GLY A 234 -13.58 -15.86 6.82
CA GLY A 234 -15.00 -16.12 6.98
C GLY A 234 -15.56 -15.88 8.40
N ARG A 235 -14.83 -15.19 9.27
CA ARG A 235 -15.17 -15.01 10.69
C ARG A 235 -15.34 -13.54 11.09
N ILE A 236 -15.51 -12.62 10.15
CA ILE A 236 -15.62 -11.18 10.44
C ILE A 236 -16.73 -10.91 11.47
N LYS A 237 -17.89 -11.53 11.33
CA LYS A 237 -19.01 -11.37 12.26
C LYS A 237 -18.69 -11.85 13.68
N GLU A 238 -17.91 -12.91 13.81
CA GLU A 238 -17.55 -13.49 15.09
C GLU A 238 -16.47 -12.69 15.84
N LEU A 239 -15.68 -11.89 15.11
CA LEU A 239 -14.53 -11.16 15.65
C LEU A 239 -14.78 -9.65 15.76
N CYS A 240 -15.56 -9.07 14.83
CA CYS A 240 -15.55 -7.62 14.61
C CYS A 240 -16.85 -6.91 14.93
N GLU A 241 -17.99 -7.64 15.01
CA GLU A 241 -19.26 -7.02 15.40
C GLU A 241 -19.25 -6.59 16.87
N PRO A 242 -20.04 -5.56 17.24
CA PRO A 242 -20.23 -5.21 18.65
C PRO A 242 -20.72 -6.42 19.45
N GLN A 243 -20.03 -6.76 20.55
CA GLN A 243 -20.32 -7.92 21.39
C GLN A 243 -20.04 -9.28 20.71
N ALA A 244 -19.21 -9.31 19.67
CA ALA A 244 -18.79 -10.55 19.04
C ALA A 244 -18.16 -11.51 20.07
N PRO A 245 -18.43 -12.83 19.97
CA PRO A 245 -17.99 -13.81 20.97
C PRO A 245 -16.47 -13.96 21.07
N PHE A 246 -15.73 -13.57 20.02
CA PHE A 246 -14.28 -13.65 19.95
C PHE A 246 -13.63 -12.30 19.63
N ALA A 247 -14.24 -11.20 20.10
CA ALA A 247 -13.73 -9.84 19.88
C ALA A 247 -12.30 -9.64 20.46
N ASP A 248 -11.93 -10.41 21.46
CA ASP A 248 -10.59 -10.45 22.06
C ASP A 248 -9.51 -11.07 21.15
N GLN A 249 -9.89 -11.75 20.07
CA GLN A 249 -8.98 -12.33 19.08
C GLN A 249 -8.74 -11.43 17.87
N ARG A 250 -9.47 -10.31 17.74
CA ARG A 250 -9.22 -9.36 16.66
C ARG A 250 -7.88 -8.66 16.85
N MET A 251 -7.27 -8.25 15.73
CA MET A 251 -6.03 -7.48 15.73
C MET A 251 -6.27 -5.99 15.82
N PHE A 252 -7.27 -5.49 15.09
CA PHE A 252 -7.64 -4.08 15.03
C PHE A 252 -9.13 -3.91 15.37
N LYS A 253 -9.51 -2.70 15.78
CA LYS A 253 -10.91 -2.33 15.83
C LYS A 253 -11.53 -2.40 14.44
N THR A 254 -10.86 -1.83 13.46
CA THR A 254 -11.18 -1.97 12.04
C THR A 254 -10.00 -1.53 11.17
N ILE A 255 -9.87 -2.13 9.99
CA ILE A 255 -9.09 -1.57 8.89
C ILE A 255 -10.03 -1.14 7.78
N ARG A 256 -10.05 0.17 7.49
CA ARG A 256 -10.84 0.74 6.41
C ARG A 256 -10.06 0.59 5.11
N MET A 257 -10.48 -0.31 4.26
CA MET A 257 -9.88 -0.56 2.95
C MET A 257 -10.63 0.25 1.90
N VAL A 258 -9.94 1.17 1.24
CA VAL A 258 -10.49 2.01 0.17
C VAL A 258 -9.83 1.63 -1.14
N ALA A 259 -10.58 1.00 -2.02
CA ALA A 259 -10.10 0.50 -3.31
C ALA A 259 -10.43 1.50 -4.42
N PHE A 260 -9.40 2.19 -4.92
CA PHE A 260 -9.52 3.10 -6.07
C PHE A 260 -9.32 2.32 -7.37
N SER A 261 -10.23 2.50 -8.30
CA SER A 261 -10.20 1.85 -9.62
C SER A 261 -10.65 2.80 -10.72
N ASP A 262 -9.88 2.87 -11.81
CA ASP A 262 -10.31 3.49 -13.06
C ASP A 262 -10.79 2.38 -14.01
N PRO A 263 -12.00 2.45 -14.59
CA PRO A 263 -12.47 1.45 -15.55
C PRO A 263 -11.60 1.29 -16.80
N ASN A 264 -10.75 2.26 -17.11
CA ASN A 264 -9.81 2.21 -18.22
C ASN A 264 -8.43 1.67 -17.85
N ASP A 265 -8.18 1.45 -16.56
CA ASP A 265 -6.98 0.77 -16.08
C ASP A 265 -7.14 -0.74 -16.24
N LEU A 266 -6.28 -1.35 -17.06
CA LEU A 266 -6.35 -2.79 -17.36
C LEU A 266 -6.03 -3.68 -16.17
N PHE A 267 -5.47 -3.13 -15.12
CA PHE A 267 -4.98 -3.87 -13.94
C PHE A 267 -5.74 -3.56 -12.66
N SER A 268 -6.60 -2.54 -12.62
CA SER A 268 -7.37 -2.21 -11.42
C SER A 268 -8.74 -2.89 -11.42
N TYR A 269 -9.16 -3.27 -10.22
CA TYR A 269 -10.42 -4.01 -10.02
C TYR A 269 -11.14 -3.51 -8.78
N ALA A 270 -12.45 -3.32 -8.89
CA ALA A 270 -13.29 -3.17 -7.71
C ALA A 270 -13.32 -4.49 -6.92
N VAL A 271 -13.40 -4.39 -5.62
CA VAL A 271 -13.37 -5.55 -4.71
C VAL A 271 -14.80 -5.89 -4.27
N PRO A 272 -15.30 -7.10 -4.52
CA PRO A 272 -16.60 -7.51 -3.99
C PRO A 272 -16.52 -7.73 -2.47
N GLN A 273 -17.63 -7.51 -1.76
CA GLN A 273 -17.66 -7.70 -0.30
C GLN A 273 -17.32 -9.14 0.11
N SER A 274 -17.74 -10.14 -0.67
CA SER A 274 -17.41 -11.55 -0.42
C SER A 274 -15.90 -11.82 -0.41
N PHE A 275 -15.12 -10.99 -1.12
CA PHE A 275 -13.66 -11.10 -1.14
C PHE A 275 -13.05 -10.90 0.26
N LEU A 276 -13.61 -10.00 1.07
CA LEU A 276 -13.12 -9.79 2.43
C LEU A 276 -13.33 -11.03 3.29
N ASP A 277 -14.52 -11.63 3.21
CA ASP A 277 -14.83 -12.83 3.98
C ASP A 277 -13.99 -14.03 3.56
N GLU A 278 -13.69 -14.15 2.27
CA GLU A 278 -13.02 -15.33 1.71
C GLU A 278 -11.49 -15.22 1.72
N HIS A 279 -10.96 -13.99 1.56
CA HIS A 279 -9.55 -13.79 1.19
C HIS A 279 -8.79 -12.80 2.06
N VAL A 280 -9.44 -12.20 3.06
CA VAL A 280 -8.78 -11.32 4.03
C VAL A 280 -8.89 -11.94 5.43
N ASP A 281 -7.81 -11.85 6.20
CA ASP A 281 -7.80 -12.33 7.58
C ASP A 281 -8.83 -11.57 8.41
N SER A 282 -9.79 -12.31 8.96
CA SER A 282 -10.91 -11.75 9.71
C SER A 282 -10.48 -11.00 10.98
N ARG A 283 -9.28 -11.29 11.53
CA ARG A 283 -8.74 -10.57 12.69
C ARG A 283 -8.42 -9.10 12.40
N LEU A 284 -8.24 -8.75 11.14
CA LEU A 284 -8.02 -7.35 10.71
C LEU A 284 -9.28 -6.50 10.78
N CYS A 285 -10.45 -7.10 10.94
CA CYS A 285 -11.75 -6.43 10.91
C CYS A 285 -11.91 -5.49 9.69
N PRO A 286 -11.79 -6.04 8.46
CA PRO A 286 -11.78 -5.21 7.26
C PRO A 286 -13.17 -4.66 6.95
N ALA A 287 -13.21 -3.36 6.62
CA ALA A 287 -14.38 -2.67 6.05
C ALA A 287 -13.97 -2.09 4.69
N LEU A 288 -14.79 -2.26 3.66
CA LEU A 288 -14.43 -1.93 2.28
C LEU A 288 -15.30 -0.81 1.71
N THR A 289 -14.64 0.13 1.05
CA THR A 289 -15.27 1.11 0.15
C THR A 289 -14.57 1.06 -1.20
N ASN A 290 -15.32 0.88 -2.29
CA ASN A 290 -14.78 1.02 -3.64
C ASN A 290 -15.02 2.45 -4.13
N VAL A 291 -13.99 3.06 -4.70
CA VAL A 291 -14.05 4.38 -5.35
C VAL A 291 -13.73 4.20 -6.83
N ILE A 292 -14.74 4.45 -7.67
CA ILE A 292 -14.62 4.34 -9.11
C ILE A 292 -14.50 5.76 -9.68
N LEU A 293 -13.44 6.02 -10.42
CA LEU A 293 -13.13 7.33 -11.00
C LEU A 293 -12.44 7.19 -12.35
N ASN A 294 -12.30 8.28 -13.10
CA ASN A 294 -11.56 8.32 -14.36
C ASN A 294 -10.32 9.19 -14.19
N VAL A 295 -9.19 8.55 -13.86
CA VAL A 295 -7.87 9.19 -13.77
C VAL A 295 -7.37 9.57 -15.16
N ALA A 296 -7.52 8.66 -16.14
CA ALA A 296 -7.24 8.97 -17.52
C ALA A 296 -8.44 9.66 -18.18
N GLY A 297 -8.28 10.90 -18.58
CA GLY A 297 -9.31 11.61 -19.34
C GLY A 297 -9.68 10.84 -20.61
N VAL A 298 -10.99 10.80 -20.93
CA VAL A 298 -11.50 10.17 -22.14
C VAL A 298 -11.36 11.13 -23.32
N ASN A 299 -10.65 10.70 -24.37
CA ASN A 299 -10.46 11.44 -25.60
C ASN A 299 -11.32 10.85 -26.73
N LYS A 300 -11.91 11.70 -27.56
CA LYS A 300 -12.63 11.27 -28.76
C LYS A 300 -11.64 11.25 -29.94
N LEU A 301 -11.37 10.08 -30.46
CA LEU A 301 -10.47 9.89 -31.61
C LEU A 301 -11.18 9.04 -32.68
N PHE A 302 -11.20 9.50 -33.94
CA PHE A 302 -11.76 8.78 -35.09
C PHE A 302 -13.18 8.21 -34.90
N GLY A 303 -14.04 8.93 -34.15
CA GLY A 303 -15.42 8.52 -33.89
C GLY A 303 -15.60 7.49 -32.78
N GLY A 304 -14.54 7.13 -32.05
CA GLY A 304 -14.55 6.32 -30.84
C GLY A 304 -14.04 7.08 -29.63
N GLU A 305 -14.32 6.54 -28.44
CA GLU A 305 -13.75 7.02 -27.20
C GLU A 305 -12.50 6.21 -26.85
N PHE A 306 -11.46 6.90 -26.39
CA PHE A 306 -10.19 6.30 -26.02
C PHE A 306 -9.67 6.94 -24.73
N ALA A 307 -9.30 6.10 -23.78
CA ALA A 307 -8.49 6.48 -22.62
C ALA A 307 -7.16 5.73 -22.65
N ASN A 308 -6.09 6.40 -22.23
CA ASN A 308 -4.78 5.74 -22.17
C ASN A 308 -4.72 4.81 -20.93
N PRO A 309 -4.65 3.48 -21.10
CA PRO A 309 -4.67 2.57 -19.96
C PRO A 309 -3.43 2.69 -19.06
N LEU A 310 -2.30 3.14 -19.60
CA LEU A 310 -1.11 3.38 -18.78
C LEU A 310 -1.29 4.60 -17.90
N THR A 311 -1.84 5.70 -18.45
CA THR A 311 -2.21 6.90 -17.66
C THR A 311 -3.25 6.54 -16.59
N ALA A 312 -4.26 5.74 -16.93
CA ALA A 312 -5.27 5.26 -16.00
C ALA A 312 -4.64 4.46 -14.83
N HIS A 313 -3.53 3.76 -15.07
CA HIS A 313 -2.82 2.99 -14.06
C HIS A 313 -1.91 3.84 -13.17
N THR A 314 -1.27 4.89 -13.70
CA THR A 314 -0.14 5.55 -13.04
C THR A 314 -0.44 6.92 -12.45
N GLU A 315 -1.47 7.64 -12.89
CA GLU A 315 -1.66 9.06 -12.57
C GLU A 315 -2.57 9.35 -11.37
N TYR A 316 -2.84 8.35 -10.52
CA TYR A 316 -3.64 8.53 -9.30
C TYR A 316 -3.05 9.58 -8.35
N ASP A 317 -1.73 9.68 -8.30
CA ASP A 317 -1.01 10.61 -7.43
C ASP A 317 -1.08 12.09 -7.89
N ALA A 318 -1.61 12.33 -9.08
CA ALA A 318 -1.88 13.65 -9.64
C ALA A 318 -3.36 14.00 -9.73
N ASP A 319 -4.27 13.05 -9.56
CA ASP A 319 -5.70 13.29 -9.66
C ASP A 319 -6.22 14.09 -8.45
N PRO A 320 -6.83 15.26 -8.65
CA PRO A 320 -7.28 16.12 -7.55
C PRO A 320 -8.31 15.45 -6.64
N THR A 321 -9.17 14.58 -7.20
CA THR A 321 -10.20 13.85 -6.46
C THR A 321 -9.54 12.81 -5.54
N VAL A 322 -8.55 12.09 -6.06
CA VAL A 322 -7.76 11.14 -5.26
C VAL A 322 -7.04 11.87 -4.13
N ILE A 323 -6.36 12.98 -4.42
CA ILE A 323 -5.65 13.79 -3.41
C ILE A 323 -6.62 14.27 -2.32
N ASP A 324 -7.79 14.76 -2.69
CA ASP A 324 -8.78 15.22 -1.74
C ASP A 324 -9.25 14.10 -0.80
N LEU A 325 -9.57 12.93 -1.37
CA LEU A 325 -9.99 11.76 -0.60
C LEU A 325 -8.88 11.19 0.29
N LEU A 326 -7.63 11.23 -0.14
CA LEU A 326 -6.49 10.83 0.68
C LEU A 326 -6.26 11.80 1.84
N SER A 327 -6.50 13.09 1.63
CA SER A 327 -6.26 14.15 2.62
C SER A 327 -7.36 14.25 3.67
N HIS A 328 -8.63 14.11 3.26
CA HIS A 328 -9.79 14.37 4.11
C HIS A 328 -10.60 13.11 4.45
N GLY A 329 -10.21 11.98 3.86
CA GLY A 329 -10.92 10.71 4.04
C GLY A 329 -12.13 10.55 3.13
N ILE A 330 -12.78 9.40 3.26
CA ILE A 330 -13.98 9.06 2.50
C ILE A 330 -15.21 9.46 3.31
N ASP A 331 -15.88 10.52 2.85
CA ASP A 331 -17.21 10.87 3.33
C ASP A 331 -18.25 10.31 2.35
N THR A 332 -19.04 9.36 2.81
CA THR A 332 -20.08 8.69 2.01
C THR A 332 -21.42 9.42 2.04
N SER A 333 -21.51 10.60 2.65
CA SER A 333 -22.74 11.42 2.66
C SER A 333 -23.21 11.79 1.26
N GLU A 334 -24.53 11.96 1.05
CA GLU A 334 -25.09 12.32 -0.25
C GLU A 334 -24.67 13.72 -0.72
N ASP A 335 -24.37 14.61 0.23
CA ASP A 335 -24.00 16.01 -0.04
C ASP A 335 -22.48 16.19 -0.29
N ASN A 336 -21.72 15.11 -0.41
CA ASN A 336 -20.30 15.19 -0.63
C ASN A 336 -19.93 15.82 -1.97
N ALA A 337 -19.17 16.90 -1.95
CA ALA A 337 -18.76 17.64 -3.14
C ALA A 337 -17.93 16.79 -4.12
N THR A 338 -17.19 15.82 -3.61
CA THR A 338 -16.37 14.91 -4.43
C THR A 338 -17.24 13.97 -5.26
N LYS A 339 -18.34 13.47 -4.72
CA LYS A 339 -19.35 12.71 -5.50
C LYS A 339 -19.96 13.57 -6.60
N ALA A 340 -20.31 14.82 -6.29
CA ALA A 340 -20.84 15.75 -7.27
C ALA A 340 -19.85 16.05 -8.40
N GLY A 341 -18.55 15.91 -8.17
CA GLY A 341 -17.48 16.05 -9.16
C GLY A 341 -17.31 14.87 -10.12
N GLY A 342 -18.13 13.82 -10.00
CA GLY A 342 -18.11 12.66 -10.92
C GLY A 342 -17.40 11.42 -10.39
N CYS A 343 -17.01 11.43 -9.11
CA CYS A 343 -16.52 10.23 -8.43
C CYS A 343 -17.71 9.37 -7.96
N ALA A 344 -17.61 8.06 -8.10
CA ALA A 344 -18.63 7.12 -7.65
C ALA A 344 -18.15 6.27 -6.48
N TRP A 345 -18.93 6.23 -5.42
CA TRP A 345 -18.73 5.31 -4.31
C TRP A 345 -19.52 4.03 -4.54
N VAL A 346 -18.88 2.88 -4.33
CA VAL A 346 -19.55 1.60 -4.37
C VAL A 346 -19.10 0.80 -3.14
N GLU A 347 -19.98 0.68 -2.14
CA GLU A 347 -19.68 -0.11 -0.94
C GLU A 347 -19.68 -1.62 -1.26
N THR A 348 -20.58 -2.05 -2.15
CA THR A 348 -20.68 -3.43 -2.59
C THR A 348 -20.74 -3.51 -4.11
N VAL A 349 -20.00 -4.43 -4.69
CA VAL A 349 -20.10 -4.74 -6.13
C VAL A 349 -21.15 -5.83 -6.31
N SER A 350 -22.23 -5.53 -7.04
CA SER A 350 -23.23 -6.53 -7.40
C SER A 350 -22.63 -7.56 -8.34
N THR A 351 -22.71 -8.84 -7.97
CA THR A 351 -22.28 -9.97 -8.80
C THR A 351 -23.42 -10.50 -9.71
N THR A 352 -24.60 -9.90 -9.66
CA THR A 352 -25.71 -10.26 -10.55
C THR A 352 -25.39 -9.82 -11.97
N ARG A 353 -25.15 -10.77 -12.83
CA ARG A 353 -25.17 -10.61 -14.29
C ARG A 353 -26.60 -10.57 -14.80
#